data_1b7e3a06490deae2054702dee62915ed
#
_entry.id   1b7e3a06490deae2054702dee62915ed
#
_cell.length_a   1.000
_cell.length_b   1.000
_cell.length_c   1.000
_cell.angle_alpha   90.00
_cell.angle_beta   90.00
_cell.angle_gamma   90.00
#
_symmetry.space_group_name_H-M   'P 1'
#
loop_
_entity.id
_entity.type
_entity.pdbx_description
1 polymer ?
#
loop_
_entity_poly.entity_id
_entity_poly.type
_entity_poly.pdbx_seq_one_letter_code
_entity_poly.pdbx_strand_id
1 'polypeptide(L)'
;MTEEIIAKLFRQAGLGTVIPPITPVSGGFLHRMYRVNTEDRSFAVKHLNPEIMQRPAAAENFRRAEALEAVLEAAGLPVVAAMTVNGRKLQTLDGAYFYLFPWQNGTTTDWYHTTAEQCRIAGSIQGRIHALSSRQIEKPEPERSAIPWDEYIRQASAQNSELAPLLRENEALLIYAQEQMNAAGADLPGIETITDEDMDPKNVMWDGDKPAVIDLECLEYGNPVSSAIQLSLQWSGITICNLDFAKLKAFFDGYLEAYDNGFRDYDRVFGLAYTWIEWLEYNLKRALGLCQDENEREMGFEQVKLTLARIRYLRDMEEQIKGHLRQWFH
;
A
#
# COMPACT_ATOMS: atom_id res chain seq x y z
N MET A 1 -11.84 -0.51 -28.60
CA MET A 1 -12.03 0.76 -27.83
C MET A 1 -10.77 1.15 -27.06
N THR A 2 -10.27 0.35 -26.13
CA THR A 2 -9.07 0.70 -25.31
C THR A 2 -7.80 0.89 -26.17
N GLU A 3 -7.55 0.03 -27.15
CA GLU A 3 -6.37 0.11 -28.03
C GLU A 3 -6.37 1.38 -28.88
N GLU A 4 -7.51 1.77 -29.42
CA GLU A 4 -7.64 3.00 -30.23
C GLU A 4 -7.39 4.26 -29.39
N ILE A 5 -7.90 4.28 -28.15
CA ILE A 5 -7.68 5.39 -27.21
C ILE A 5 -6.19 5.48 -26.86
N ILE A 6 -5.52 4.36 -26.55
CA ILE A 6 -4.09 4.34 -26.23
C ILE A 6 -3.27 4.79 -27.46
N ALA A 7 -3.58 4.30 -28.66
CA ALA A 7 -2.88 4.74 -29.87
C ALA A 7 -3.08 6.24 -30.14
N LYS A 8 -4.26 6.78 -29.86
CA LYS A 8 -4.54 8.23 -29.97
C LYS A 8 -3.77 9.01 -28.92
N LEU A 9 -3.71 8.51 -27.67
CA LEU A 9 -2.94 9.09 -26.57
C LEU A 9 -1.46 9.21 -26.94
N PHE A 10 -0.86 8.13 -27.45
CA PHE A 10 0.55 8.10 -27.84
C PHE A 10 0.88 9.11 -28.96
N ARG A 11 -0.01 9.22 -29.96
CA ARG A 11 0.16 10.24 -31.01
C ARG A 11 0.11 11.66 -30.46
N GLN A 12 -0.85 11.95 -29.56
CA GLN A 12 -0.96 13.28 -28.93
C GLN A 12 0.19 13.58 -27.97
N ALA A 13 0.73 12.56 -27.33
CA ALA A 13 1.88 12.64 -26.44
C ALA A 13 3.24 12.75 -27.16
N GLY A 14 3.26 12.54 -28.48
CA GLY A 14 4.51 12.51 -29.24
C GLY A 14 5.43 11.33 -28.89
N LEU A 15 4.87 10.21 -28.42
CA LEU A 15 5.61 9.03 -27.94
C LEU A 15 5.87 7.98 -29.03
N GLY A 16 5.53 8.30 -30.29
CA GLY A 16 5.72 7.40 -31.42
C GLY A 16 4.44 6.61 -31.79
N THR A 17 4.60 5.76 -32.82
CA THR A 17 3.50 4.91 -33.29
C THR A 17 3.43 3.64 -32.47
N VAL A 18 2.23 3.34 -31.96
CA VAL A 18 2.00 2.10 -31.21
C VAL A 18 2.08 0.90 -32.13
N ILE A 19 2.86 -0.11 -31.76
CA ILE A 19 2.98 -1.39 -32.44
C ILE A 19 2.09 -2.42 -31.74
N PRO A 20 1.07 -2.98 -32.40
CA PRO A 20 0.26 -4.05 -31.82
C PRO A 20 1.07 -5.34 -31.55
N PRO A 21 0.64 -6.18 -30.59
CA PRO A 21 -0.54 -5.98 -29.75
C PRO A 21 -0.24 -5.10 -28.52
N ILE A 22 -1.26 -4.41 -28.02
CA ILE A 22 -1.26 -3.83 -26.67
C ILE A 22 -1.57 -4.98 -25.71
N THR A 23 -0.64 -5.28 -24.81
CA THR A 23 -0.74 -6.47 -23.95
C THR A 23 -1.19 -6.05 -22.53
N PRO A 24 -2.32 -6.58 -22.03
CA PRO A 24 -2.67 -6.41 -20.62
C PRO A 24 -1.56 -6.96 -19.71
N VAL A 25 -1.26 -6.24 -18.63
CA VAL A 25 -0.31 -6.67 -17.60
C VAL A 25 -1.10 -6.94 -16.31
N SER A 26 -0.84 -8.08 -15.69
CA SER A 26 -1.45 -8.41 -14.40
C SER A 26 -0.78 -7.61 -13.28
N GLY A 27 -1.53 -7.24 -12.23
CA GLY A 27 -0.96 -6.67 -11.02
C GLY A 27 -1.75 -5.53 -10.37
N GLY A 28 -2.73 -4.93 -11.04
CA GLY A 28 -3.56 -3.88 -10.44
C GLY A 28 -4.93 -4.40 -10.02
N PHE A 29 -5.30 -4.26 -8.72
CA PHE A 29 -6.65 -4.58 -8.24
C PHE A 29 -7.68 -3.52 -8.66
N LEU A 30 -7.26 -2.26 -8.76
CA LEU A 30 -8.15 -1.12 -8.94
C LEU A 30 -8.08 -0.54 -10.35
N HIS A 31 -6.94 -0.61 -11.00
CA HIS A 31 -6.64 0.00 -12.30
C HIS A 31 -6.25 -1.04 -13.33
N ARG A 32 -6.35 -0.70 -14.61
CA ARG A 32 -5.92 -1.60 -15.70
C ARG A 32 -4.55 -1.19 -16.18
N MET A 33 -3.63 -2.15 -16.27
CA MET A 33 -2.28 -1.94 -16.77
C MET A 33 -2.10 -2.56 -18.14
N TYR A 34 -1.34 -1.88 -19.00
CA TYR A 34 -1.03 -2.36 -20.35
C TYR A 34 0.45 -2.14 -20.66
N ARG A 35 1.05 -3.13 -21.31
CA ARG A 35 2.32 -2.94 -22.01
C ARG A 35 2.04 -2.42 -23.41
N VAL A 36 2.69 -1.32 -23.78
CA VAL A 36 2.58 -0.68 -25.09
C VAL A 36 3.98 -0.56 -25.68
N ASN A 37 4.16 -1.06 -26.90
CA ASN A 37 5.42 -0.97 -27.62
C ASN A 37 5.32 0.08 -28.72
N THR A 38 6.41 0.81 -28.94
CA THR A 38 6.64 1.67 -30.10
C THR A 38 7.90 1.19 -30.83
N GLU A 39 8.27 1.84 -31.93
CA GLU A 39 9.50 1.50 -32.66
C GLU A 39 10.76 1.62 -31.81
N ASP A 40 10.77 2.59 -30.88
CA ASP A 40 11.96 2.93 -30.09
C ASP A 40 12.03 2.24 -28.73
N ARG A 41 10.87 2.03 -28.07
CA ARG A 41 10.81 1.57 -26.66
C ARG A 41 9.46 1.02 -26.25
N SER A 42 9.43 0.43 -25.05
CA SER A 42 8.21 -0.04 -24.40
C SER A 42 7.79 0.90 -23.28
N PHE A 43 6.49 0.89 -22.97
CA PHE A 43 5.86 1.67 -21.90
C PHE A 43 4.90 0.81 -21.10
N ALA A 44 4.69 1.20 -19.84
CA ALA A 44 3.55 0.77 -19.07
C ALA A 44 2.50 1.89 -19.05
N VAL A 45 1.25 1.53 -19.33
CA VAL A 45 0.11 2.47 -19.37
C VAL A 45 -0.89 2.04 -18.30
N LYS A 46 -1.10 2.90 -17.30
CA LYS A 46 -2.11 2.72 -16.26
C LYS A 46 -3.38 3.45 -16.68
N HIS A 47 -4.45 2.70 -16.93
CA HIS A 47 -5.78 3.23 -17.18
C HIS A 47 -6.54 3.25 -15.85
N LEU A 48 -6.81 4.45 -15.34
CA LEU A 48 -7.44 4.62 -14.03
C LEU A 48 -8.90 4.18 -14.07
N ASN A 49 -9.36 3.58 -12.97
CA ASN A 49 -10.74 3.21 -12.82
C ASN A 49 -11.62 4.47 -12.76
N PRO A 50 -12.62 4.61 -13.65
CA PRO A 50 -13.49 5.78 -13.69
C PRO A 50 -14.24 6.02 -12.37
N GLU A 51 -14.60 4.97 -11.64
CA GLU A 51 -15.31 5.08 -10.36
C GLU A 51 -14.45 5.73 -9.28
N ILE A 52 -13.15 5.39 -9.25
CA ILE A 52 -12.19 6.04 -8.34
C ILE A 52 -12.06 7.52 -8.72
N MET A 53 -11.97 7.83 -10.01
CA MET A 53 -11.83 9.20 -10.48
C MET A 53 -13.06 10.09 -10.23
N GLN A 54 -14.23 9.49 -9.96
CA GLN A 54 -15.45 10.22 -9.57
C GLN A 54 -15.49 10.56 -8.07
N ARG A 55 -14.61 10.00 -7.25
CA ARG A 55 -14.55 10.33 -5.82
C ARG A 55 -14.11 11.79 -5.63
N PRO A 56 -14.76 12.56 -4.72
CA PRO A 56 -14.48 13.99 -4.58
C PRO A 56 -13.00 14.34 -4.30
N ALA A 57 -12.30 13.48 -3.56
CA ALA A 57 -10.89 13.69 -3.20
C ALA A 57 -9.89 13.13 -4.23
N ALA A 58 -10.32 12.34 -5.24
CA ALA A 58 -9.41 11.61 -6.12
C ALA A 58 -8.39 12.52 -6.82
N ALA A 59 -8.86 13.57 -7.49
CA ALA A 59 -8.00 14.47 -8.23
C ALA A 59 -6.93 15.16 -7.34
N GLU A 60 -7.31 15.52 -6.12
CA GLU A 60 -6.39 16.14 -5.16
C GLU A 60 -5.37 15.13 -4.61
N ASN A 61 -5.82 13.89 -4.32
CA ASN A 61 -4.93 12.82 -3.85
C ASN A 61 -3.89 12.48 -4.91
N PHE A 62 -4.30 12.28 -6.16
CA PHE A 62 -3.36 12.04 -7.26
C PHE A 62 -2.38 13.20 -7.46
N ARG A 63 -2.85 14.44 -7.42
CA ARG A 63 -1.98 15.61 -7.56
C ARG A 63 -0.95 15.70 -6.42
N ARG A 64 -1.32 15.35 -5.20
CA ARG A 64 -0.43 15.31 -4.04
C ARG A 64 0.62 14.20 -4.20
N ALA A 65 0.19 12.99 -4.56
CA ALA A 65 1.10 11.88 -4.83
C ALA A 65 2.08 12.20 -5.95
N GLU A 66 1.64 12.83 -7.07
CA GLU A 66 2.52 13.29 -8.16
C GLU A 66 3.60 14.26 -7.69
N ALA A 67 3.27 15.17 -6.78
CA ALA A 67 4.23 16.15 -6.24
C ALA A 67 5.28 15.45 -5.36
N LEU A 68 4.88 14.48 -4.53
CA LEU A 68 5.79 13.70 -3.69
C LEU A 68 6.64 12.74 -4.53
N GLU A 69 6.06 12.09 -5.52
CA GLU A 69 6.78 11.26 -6.49
C GLU A 69 7.93 12.03 -7.17
N ALA A 70 7.69 13.30 -7.56
CA ALA A 70 8.73 14.14 -8.13
C ALA A 70 9.88 14.43 -7.15
N VAL A 71 9.58 14.52 -5.84
CA VAL A 71 10.61 14.66 -4.80
C VAL A 71 11.47 13.41 -4.71
N LEU A 72 10.85 12.22 -4.72
CA LEU A 72 11.57 10.94 -4.67
C LEU A 72 12.46 10.75 -5.92
N GLU A 73 11.94 11.06 -7.10
CA GLU A 73 12.67 10.99 -8.37
C GLU A 73 13.88 11.94 -8.38
N ALA A 74 13.68 13.19 -7.98
CA ALA A 74 14.75 14.19 -7.90
C ALA A 74 15.85 13.80 -6.89
N ALA A 75 15.51 13.07 -5.83
CA ALA A 75 16.44 12.55 -4.85
C ALA A 75 17.20 11.27 -5.32
N GLY A 76 16.90 10.76 -6.51
CA GLY A 76 17.54 9.57 -7.06
C GLY A 76 17.17 8.29 -6.32
N LEU A 77 15.97 8.23 -5.75
CA LEU A 77 15.44 6.98 -5.21
C LEU A 77 15.05 6.01 -6.34
N PRO A 78 15.10 4.70 -6.10
CA PRO A 78 14.77 3.71 -7.11
C PRO A 78 13.25 3.60 -7.33
N VAL A 79 12.63 4.67 -7.83
CA VAL A 79 11.20 4.76 -8.10
C VAL A 79 10.93 4.83 -9.59
N VAL A 80 9.80 4.26 -10.02
CA VAL A 80 9.31 4.37 -11.41
C VAL A 80 8.25 5.45 -11.46
N ALA A 81 8.70 6.68 -11.67
CA ALA A 81 7.83 7.84 -11.72
C ALA A 81 7.01 7.90 -13.01
N ALA A 82 5.78 8.41 -12.92
CA ALA A 82 4.95 8.68 -14.09
C ALA A 82 5.60 9.76 -14.97
N MET A 83 5.55 9.56 -16.28
CA MET A 83 6.12 10.47 -17.26
C MET A 83 5.32 11.78 -17.32
N THR A 84 6.05 12.90 -17.36
CA THR A 84 5.44 14.19 -17.65
C THR A 84 5.30 14.36 -19.16
N VAL A 85 4.08 14.42 -19.65
CA VAL A 85 3.74 14.63 -21.06
C VAL A 85 2.95 15.93 -21.19
N ASN A 86 3.41 16.84 -22.04
CA ASN A 86 2.81 18.16 -22.22
C ASN A 86 2.60 18.93 -20.90
N GLY A 87 3.57 18.81 -19.97
CA GLY A 87 3.57 19.48 -18.66
C GLY A 87 2.66 18.84 -17.60
N ARG A 88 2.13 17.63 -17.82
CA ARG A 88 1.25 16.92 -16.88
C ARG A 88 1.62 15.44 -16.81
N LYS A 89 1.54 14.85 -15.63
CA LYS A 89 1.63 13.40 -15.43
C LYS A 89 0.30 12.73 -15.75
N LEU A 90 -0.80 13.16 -15.14
CA LEU A 90 -2.13 12.67 -15.44
C LEU A 90 -2.60 13.11 -16.83
N GLN A 91 -2.83 12.14 -17.70
CA GLN A 91 -3.35 12.36 -19.06
C GLN A 91 -4.85 12.09 -19.10
N THR A 92 -5.58 12.94 -19.80
CA THR A 92 -7.03 12.77 -20.00
C THR A 92 -7.35 12.72 -21.48
N LEU A 93 -8.06 11.70 -21.92
CA LEU A 93 -8.47 11.54 -23.30
C LEU A 93 -9.83 10.86 -23.38
N ASP A 94 -10.76 11.48 -24.11
CA ASP A 94 -12.11 10.97 -24.34
C ASP A 94 -12.84 10.55 -23.05
N GLY A 95 -12.61 11.30 -21.94
CA GLY A 95 -13.20 11.04 -20.62
C GLY A 95 -12.51 9.94 -19.79
N ALA A 96 -11.45 9.35 -20.32
CA ALA A 96 -10.63 8.38 -19.60
C ALA A 96 -9.33 9.04 -19.07
N TYR A 97 -8.77 8.45 -18.00
CA TYR A 97 -7.59 8.95 -17.30
C TYR A 97 -6.45 7.94 -17.36
N PHE A 98 -5.24 8.42 -17.63
CA PHE A 98 -4.07 7.56 -17.83
C PHE A 98 -2.83 8.13 -17.17
N TYR A 99 -1.99 7.21 -16.65
CA TYR A 99 -0.57 7.47 -16.40
C TYR A 99 0.28 6.66 -17.37
N LEU A 100 1.39 7.26 -17.77
CA LEU A 100 2.38 6.66 -18.66
C LEU A 100 3.68 6.49 -17.90
N PHE A 101 4.27 5.30 -17.93
CA PHE A 101 5.54 5.01 -17.28
C PHE A 101 6.54 4.45 -18.30
N PRO A 102 7.85 4.68 -18.12
CA PRO A 102 8.83 3.89 -18.84
C PRO A 102 8.65 2.41 -18.46
N TRP A 103 8.81 1.52 -19.45
CA TRP A 103 8.76 0.09 -19.14
C TRP A 103 9.91 -0.29 -18.23
N GLN A 104 9.58 -0.91 -17.10
CA GLN A 104 10.56 -1.45 -16.17
C GLN A 104 10.77 -2.93 -16.43
N ASN A 105 12.02 -3.35 -16.58
CA ASN A 105 12.36 -4.77 -16.61
C ASN A 105 12.37 -5.37 -15.20
N GLY A 106 12.25 -6.69 -15.12
CA GLY A 106 12.21 -7.40 -13.86
C GLY A 106 10.82 -7.89 -13.51
N THR A 107 10.70 -8.43 -12.31
CA THR A 107 9.46 -8.99 -11.76
C THR A 107 9.28 -8.53 -10.31
N THR A 108 8.04 -8.41 -9.88
CA THR A 108 7.75 -8.27 -8.44
C THR A 108 7.96 -9.60 -7.73
N THR A 109 8.16 -9.57 -6.43
CA THR A 109 8.14 -10.78 -5.60
C THR A 109 6.80 -10.87 -4.87
N ASP A 110 6.41 -12.07 -4.52
CA ASP A 110 5.28 -12.29 -3.62
C ASP A 110 5.76 -12.51 -2.17
N TRP A 111 4.83 -12.47 -1.24
CA TRP A 111 5.14 -12.61 0.20
C TRP A 111 5.74 -13.96 0.58
N TYR A 112 5.55 -15.04 -0.23
CA TYR A 112 6.14 -16.37 0.02
C TYR A 112 7.62 -16.41 -0.33
N HIS A 113 8.05 -15.61 -1.30
CA HIS A 113 9.38 -15.68 -1.91
C HIS A 113 10.30 -14.49 -1.58
N THR A 114 9.87 -13.58 -0.70
CA THR A 114 10.76 -12.52 -0.19
C THR A 114 11.99 -13.13 0.48
N THR A 115 13.14 -12.49 0.31
CA THR A 115 14.40 -12.86 0.98
C THR A 115 14.74 -11.84 2.06
N ALA A 116 15.58 -12.21 3.04
CA ALA A 116 16.06 -11.27 4.06
C ALA A 116 16.82 -10.09 3.44
N GLU A 117 17.56 -10.30 2.36
CA GLU A 117 18.27 -9.22 1.65
C GLU A 117 17.28 -8.27 0.96
N GLN A 118 16.22 -8.77 0.33
CA GLN A 118 15.16 -7.92 -0.21
C GLN A 118 14.46 -7.11 0.89
N CYS A 119 14.21 -7.72 2.05
CA CYS A 119 13.64 -7.01 3.21
C CYS A 119 14.59 -5.89 3.68
N ARG A 120 15.91 -6.15 3.78
CA ARG A 120 16.91 -5.15 4.14
C ARG A 120 16.92 -3.97 3.14
N ILE A 121 16.91 -4.28 1.85
CA ILE A 121 16.88 -3.27 0.79
C ILE A 121 15.58 -2.45 0.85
N ALA A 122 14.42 -3.10 1.03
CA ALA A 122 13.13 -2.40 1.17
C ALA A 122 13.12 -1.48 2.39
N GLY A 123 13.62 -1.94 3.54
CA GLY A 123 13.80 -1.12 4.73
C GLY A 123 14.71 0.09 4.46
N SER A 124 15.83 -0.11 3.75
CA SER A 124 16.73 0.98 3.37
C SER A 124 16.06 2.00 2.44
N ILE A 125 15.26 1.55 1.47
CA ILE A 125 14.50 2.45 0.58
C ILE A 125 13.51 3.28 1.39
N GLN A 126 12.72 2.63 2.26
CA GLN A 126 11.79 3.35 3.13
C GLN A 126 12.50 4.36 4.04
N GLY A 127 13.60 3.96 4.67
CA GLY A 127 14.40 4.87 5.48
C GLY A 127 14.90 6.08 4.69
N ARG A 128 15.37 5.89 3.46
CA ARG A 128 15.77 6.99 2.57
C ARG A 128 14.60 7.90 2.19
N ILE A 129 13.40 7.36 1.95
CA ILE A 129 12.19 8.16 1.72
C ILE A 129 11.91 9.02 2.96
N HIS A 130 11.91 8.45 4.15
CA HIS A 130 11.64 9.14 5.39
C HIS A 130 12.69 10.24 5.69
N ALA A 131 13.95 9.99 5.37
CA ALA A 131 15.03 10.95 5.59
C ALA A 131 14.92 12.22 4.74
N LEU A 132 14.23 12.16 3.57
CA LEU A 132 14.14 13.31 2.64
C LEU A 132 13.40 14.50 3.22
N SER A 133 12.38 14.27 4.04
CA SER A 133 11.46 15.34 4.46
C SER A 133 11.10 15.26 5.94
N SER A 134 11.84 14.47 6.73
CA SER A 134 11.55 14.31 8.17
C SER A 134 11.60 15.64 8.91
N ARG A 135 10.52 15.94 9.63
CA ARG A 135 10.40 17.13 10.46
C ARG A 135 9.72 16.84 11.78
N GLN A 136 10.15 17.54 12.82
CA GLN A 136 9.41 17.56 14.09
C GLN A 136 8.17 18.43 13.90
N ILE A 137 7.04 17.90 14.39
CA ILE A 137 5.77 18.61 14.40
C ILE A 137 5.21 18.59 15.82
N GLU A 138 4.29 19.50 16.12
CA GLU A 138 3.44 19.34 17.28
C GLU A 138 2.68 18.02 17.15
N LYS A 139 2.72 17.20 18.21
CA LYS A 139 2.05 15.89 18.18
C LYS A 139 0.56 16.10 17.93
N PRO A 140 0.02 15.57 16.82
CA PRO A 140 -1.40 15.71 16.54
C PRO A 140 -2.21 14.93 17.58
N GLU A 141 -3.44 15.39 17.83
CA GLU A 141 -4.40 14.57 18.57
C GLU A 141 -4.59 13.24 17.81
N PRO A 142 -4.49 12.09 18.54
CA PRO A 142 -4.59 10.81 17.89
C PRO A 142 -6.00 10.62 17.29
N GLU A 143 -6.04 10.32 16.01
CA GLU A 143 -7.28 9.85 15.38
C GLU A 143 -7.68 8.52 16.02
N ARG A 144 -8.96 8.42 16.41
CA ARG A 144 -9.49 7.20 17.01
C ARG A 144 -10.42 6.52 16.02
N SER A 145 -10.03 5.34 15.60
CA SER A 145 -10.94 4.48 14.85
C SER A 145 -12.10 4.04 15.76
N ALA A 146 -13.31 4.12 15.23
CA ALA A 146 -14.55 3.76 15.92
C ALA A 146 -15.45 2.94 14.96
N ILE A 147 -14.93 1.81 14.51
CA ILE A 147 -15.64 0.92 13.59
C ILE A 147 -16.82 0.26 14.31
N PRO A 148 -18.05 0.40 13.81
CA PRO A 148 -19.25 -0.11 14.47
C PRO A 148 -19.47 -1.60 14.19
N TRP A 149 -18.67 -2.48 14.79
CA TRP A 149 -18.68 -3.93 14.55
C TRP A 149 -20.06 -4.57 14.76
N ASP A 150 -20.78 -4.17 15.79
CA ASP A 150 -22.14 -4.62 16.07
C ASP A 150 -23.12 -4.28 14.96
N GLU A 151 -22.97 -3.13 14.32
CA GLU A 151 -23.78 -2.72 13.17
C GLU A 151 -23.52 -3.62 11.96
N TYR A 152 -22.25 -3.88 11.64
CA TYR A 152 -21.89 -4.79 10.55
C TYR A 152 -22.38 -6.22 10.81
N ILE A 153 -22.33 -6.71 12.06
CA ILE A 153 -22.88 -8.01 12.45
C ILE A 153 -24.41 -8.04 12.25
N ARG A 154 -25.10 -6.95 12.61
CA ARG A 154 -26.56 -6.86 12.39
C ARG A 154 -26.94 -6.84 10.92
N GLN A 155 -26.22 -6.07 10.10
CA GLN A 155 -26.43 -5.99 8.66
C GLN A 155 -26.15 -7.32 7.97
N ALA A 156 -25.04 -7.99 8.29
CA ALA A 156 -24.73 -9.31 7.79
C ALA A 156 -25.81 -10.33 8.16
N SER A 157 -26.34 -10.26 9.39
CA SER A 157 -27.41 -11.14 9.86
C SER A 157 -28.73 -10.90 9.13
N ALA A 158 -29.09 -9.64 8.90
CA ALA A 158 -30.30 -9.27 8.16
C ALA A 158 -30.28 -9.76 6.70
N GLN A 159 -29.09 -9.85 6.10
CA GLN A 159 -28.88 -10.36 4.75
C GLN A 159 -28.70 -11.89 4.69
N ASN A 160 -28.77 -12.62 5.82
CA ASN A 160 -28.42 -14.03 5.93
C ASN A 160 -27.01 -14.34 5.37
N SER A 161 -26.09 -13.40 5.50
CA SER A 161 -24.72 -13.52 5.01
C SER A 161 -23.91 -14.48 5.88
N GLU A 162 -23.06 -15.30 5.25
CA GLU A 162 -22.07 -16.15 5.94
C GLU A 162 -21.06 -15.33 6.77
N LEU A 163 -20.98 -14.02 6.57
CA LEU A 163 -20.17 -13.11 7.37
C LEU A 163 -20.69 -12.97 8.81
N ALA A 164 -22.00 -13.12 9.04
CA ALA A 164 -22.58 -12.90 10.37
C ALA A 164 -21.99 -13.82 11.45
N PRO A 165 -21.93 -15.16 11.28
CA PRO A 165 -21.28 -16.04 12.25
C PRO A 165 -19.77 -15.74 12.35
N LEU A 166 -19.10 -15.47 11.25
CA LEU A 166 -17.67 -15.17 11.20
C LEU A 166 -17.32 -13.92 12.00
N LEU A 167 -18.09 -12.85 11.85
CA LEU A 167 -17.88 -11.58 12.57
C LEU A 167 -18.18 -11.75 14.07
N ARG A 168 -19.26 -12.46 14.45
CA ARG A 168 -19.58 -12.73 15.86
C ARG A 168 -18.48 -13.52 16.55
N GLU A 169 -17.94 -14.55 15.89
CA GLU A 169 -16.83 -15.34 16.43
C GLU A 169 -15.59 -14.50 16.71
N ASN A 170 -15.38 -13.46 15.92
CA ASN A 170 -14.19 -12.60 16.00
C ASN A 170 -14.45 -11.24 16.69
N GLU A 171 -15.66 -10.95 17.17
CA GLU A 171 -16.03 -9.64 17.71
C GLU A 171 -15.09 -9.16 18.82
N ALA A 172 -14.78 -10.00 19.78
CA ALA A 172 -13.84 -9.66 20.86
C ALA A 172 -12.43 -9.36 20.35
N LEU A 173 -11.97 -10.08 19.32
CA LEU A 173 -10.68 -9.83 18.66
C LEU A 173 -10.68 -8.47 17.94
N LEU A 174 -11.76 -8.14 17.25
CA LEU A 174 -11.89 -6.89 16.51
C LEU A 174 -11.93 -5.68 17.44
N ILE A 175 -12.67 -5.77 18.54
CA ILE A 175 -12.69 -4.75 19.59
C ILE A 175 -11.28 -4.58 20.17
N TYR A 176 -10.63 -5.68 20.53
CA TYR A 176 -9.26 -5.67 21.04
C TYR A 176 -8.30 -4.98 20.06
N ALA A 177 -8.33 -5.38 18.79
CA ALA A 177 -7.45 -4.82 17.76
C ALA A 177 -7.64 -3.30 17.60
N GLN A 178 -8.89 -2.83 17.62
CA GLN A 178 -9.22 -1.42 17.56
C GLN A 178 -8.72 -0.64 18.79
N GLU A 179 -8.87 -1.21 19.99
CA GLU A 179 -8.36 -0.60 21.23
C GLU A 179 -6.83 -0.50 21.20
N GLN A 180 -6.13 -1.57 20.76
CA GLN A 180 -4.67 -1.56 20.66
C GLN A 180 -4.18 -0.55 19.63
N MET A 181 -4.83 -0.46 18.46
CA MET A 181 -4.49 0.52 17.43
C MET A 181 -4.66 1.95 17.96
N ASN A 182 -5.79 2.24 18.59
CA ASN A 182 -6.07 3.56 19.15
C ASN A 182 -5.08 3.94 20.29
N ALA A 183 -4.71 2.98 21.14
CA ALA A 183 -3.73 3.21 22.20
C ALA A 183 -2.34 3.50 21.62
N ALA A 184 -1.91 2.71 20.64
CA ALA A 184 -0.62 2.87 19.99
C ALA A 184 -0.49 4.19 19.21
N GLY A 185 -1.56 4.64 18.56
CA GLY A 185 -1.61 5.97 17.90
C GLY A 185 -1.34 7.11 18.88
N ALA A 186 -1.80 6.97 20.13
CA ALA A 186 -1.52 7.97 21.18
C ALA A 186 -0.05 7.98 21.66
N ASP A 187 0.73 6.94 21.38
CA ASP A 187 2.15 6.85 21.79
C ASP A 187 3.12 7.24 20.64
N LEU A 188 2.62 7.54 19.45
CA LEU A 188 3.44 7.97 18.34
C LEU A 188 4.18 9.28 18.63
N PRO A 189 5.45 9.42 18.20
CA PRO A 189 6.18 10.69 18.30
C PRO A 189 5.63 11.74 17.33
N GLY A 190 5.81 13.03 17.65
CA GLY A 190 5.45 14.14 16.78
C GLY A 190 6.45 14.30 15.63
N ILE A 191 6.50 13.36 14.74
CA ILE A 191 7.37 13.35 13.55
C ILE A 191 6.50 13.12 12.32
N GLU A 192 6.75 13.90 11.28
CA GLU A 192 6.09 13.76 9.98
C GLU A 192 7.14 13.66 8.87
N THR A 193 6.87 12.82 7.89
CA THR A 193 7.70 12.67 6.70
C THR A 193 6.87 12.17 5.51
N ILE A 194 7.46 12.10 4.32
CA ILE A 194 6.85 11.36 3.20
C ILE A 194 6.81 9.88 3.56
N THR A 195 5.65 9.24 3.41
CA THR A 195 5.45 7.81 3.61
C THR A 195 4.84 7.18 2.36
N ASP A 196 5.10 5.90 2.15
CA ASP A 196 4.43 5.06 1.17
C ASP A 196 4.05 3.75 1.86
N GLU A 197 2.80 3.65 2.30
CA GLU A 197 2.32 2.48 3.03
C GLU A 197 1.97 1.29 2.12
N ASP A 198 1.95 1.50 0.80
CA ASP A 198 1.73 0.44 -0.20
C ASP A 198 3.05 -0.07 -0.84
N MET A 199 4.22 0.33 -0.32
CA MET A 199 5.53 -0.20 -0.74
C MET A 199 5.77 -1.63 -0.24
N ASP A 200 4.81 -2.51 -0.46
CA ASP A 200 4.88 -3.92 -0.13
C ASP A 200 5.58 -4.75 -1.23
N PRO A 201 5.84 -6.05 -1.06
CA PRO A 201 6.55 -6.88 -2.03
C PRO A 201 5.98 -6.85 -3.46
N LYS A 202 4.65 -6.66 -3.62
CA LYS A 202 4.02 -6.61 -4.94
C LYS A 202 4.33 -5.32 -5.71
N ASN A 203 4.72 -4.25 -4.99
CA ASN A 203 4.99 -2.92 -5.53
C ASN A 203 6.50 -2.60 -5.62
N VAL A 204 7.37 -3.60 -5.43
CA VAL A 204 8.81 -3.48 -5.70
C VAL A 204 9.21 -4.50 -6.75
N MET A 205 9.62 -4.01 -7.92
CA MET A 205 10.15 -4.83 -9.01
C MET A 205 11.65 -5.06 -8.82
N TRP A 206 12.14 -6.21 -9.28
CA TRP A 206 13.53 -6.62 -9.17
C TRP A 206 14.09 -7.02 -10.55
N ASP A 207 15.13 -6.35 -10.99
CA ASP A 207 15.96 -6.76 -12.13
C ASP A 207 17.32 -7.20 -11.59
N GLY A 208 17.45 -8.51 -11.33
CA GLY A 208 18.53 -9.03 -10.47
C GLY A 208 18.43 -8.44 -9.06
N ASP A 209 19.48 -7.78 -8.61
CA ASP A 209 19.54 -7.13 -7.28
C ASP A 209 19.07 -5.66 -7.28
N LYS A 210 18.58 -5.16 -8.42
CA LYS A 210 18.17 -3.76 -8.57
C LYS A 210 16.68 -3.61 -8.29
N PRO A 211 16.29 -2.94 -7.20
CA PRO A 211 14.89 -2.66 -6.91
C PRO A 211 14.38 -1.48 -7.72
N ALA A 212 13.09 -1.48 -8.00
CA ALA A 212 12.36 -0.34 -8.56
C ALA A 212 10.95 -0.31 -7.94
N VAL A 213 10.67 0.72 -7.15
CA VAL A 213 9.36 0.92 -6.52
C VAL A 213 8.38 1.43 -7.57
N ILE A 214 7.25 0.78 -7.68
CA ILE A 214 6.15 1.11 -8.59
C ILE A 214 4.90 1.46 -7.79
N ASP A 215 3.90 2.03 -8.46
CA ASP A 215 2.59 2.32 -7.87
C ASP A 215 2.62 3.31 -6.70
N LEU A 216 3.17 4.49 -6.96
CA LEU A 216 3.41 5.55 -5.96
C LEU A 216 2.16 6.40 -5.64
N GLU A 217 0.95 5.93 -5.94
CA GLU A 217 -0.27 6.72 -5.74
C GLU A 217 -0.68 6.87 -4.27
N CYS A 218 -0.09 6.06 -3.38
CA CYS A 218 -0.31 6.12 -1.93
C CYS A 218 0.68 7.03 -1.19
N LEU A 219 1.55 7.77 -1.91
CA LEU A 219 2.46 8.71 -1.29
C LEU A 219 1.71 9.83 -0.57
N GLU A 220 2.05 10.02 0.70
CA GLU A 220 1.48 11.08 1.54
C GLU A 220 2.45 11.52 2.64
N TYR A 221 2.07 12.54 3.40
CA TYR A 221 2.77 12.87 4.65
C TYR A 221 2.17 12.08 5.79
N GLY A 222 3.02 11.35 6.52
CA GLY A 222 2.62 10.48 7.61
C GLY A 222 3.67 10.32 8.69
N ASN A 223 3.39 9.46 9.65
CA ASN A 223 4.31 9.17 10.74
C ASN A 223 5.28 8.04 10.36
N PRO A 224 6.62 8.27 10.38
CA PRO A 224 7.60 7.28 9.96
C PRO A 224 7.60 6.01 10.82
N VAL A 225 7.25 6.12 12.11
CA VAL A 225 7.23 4.97 13.02
C VAL A 225 6.08 4.04 12.69
N SER A 226 4.88 4.60 12.40
CA SER A 226 3.71 3.84 11.95
C SER A 226 4.01 3.09 10.65
N SER A 227 4.50 3.81 9.65
CA SER A 227 4.84 3.25 8.36
C SER A 227 5.91 2.15 8.46
N ALA A 228 6.95 2.35 9.29
CA ALA A 228 8.02 1.37 9.46
C ALA A 228 7.51 0.05 10.07
N ILE A 229 6.67 0.10 11.11
CA ILE A 229 6.16 -1.13 11.72
C ILE A 229 5.22 -1.89 10.78
N GLN A 230 4.37 -1.20 10.04
CA GLN A 230 3.44 -1.83 9.11
C GLN A 230 4.18 -2.52 7.96
N LEU A 231 5.07 -1.81 7.26
CA LEU A 231 5.80 -2.36 6.13
C LEU A 231 6.79 -3.46 6.56
N SER A 232 7.46 -3.32 7.71
CA SER A 232 8.36 -4.37 8.20
C SER A 232 7.65 -5.70 8.39
N LEU A 233 6.43 -5.69 8.91
CA LEU A 233 5.60 -6.89 9.08
C LEU A 233 5.11 -7.44 7.73
N GLN A 234 4.70 -6.58 6.80
CA GLN A 234 4.28 -7.01 5.46
C GLN A 234 5.42 -7.71 4.71
N TRP A 235 6.61 -7.12 4.69
CA TRP A 235 7.80 -7.72 4.08
C TRP A 235 8.25 -9.02 4.74
N SER A 236 7.95 -9.20 6.02
CA SER A 236 8.37 -10.35 6.80
C SER A 236 7.38 -11.52 6.80
N GLY A 237 6.28 -11.43 6.05
CA GLY A 237 5.36 -12.53 5.84
C GLY A 237 4.10 -12.53 6.70
N ILE A 238 3.76 -11.43 7.40
CA ILE A 238 2.49 -11.32 8.16
C ILE A 238 1.28 -11.54 7.24
N THR A 239 1.36 -11.05 6.00
CA THR A 239 0.28 -11.11 5.02
C THR A 239 -0.15 -12.53 4.66
N ILE A 240 0.76 -13.49 4.78
CA ILE A 240 0.52 -14.92 4.53
C ILE A 240 0.47 -15.75 5.82
N CYS A 241 0.36 -15.10 6.98
CA CYS A 241 0.38 -15.75 8.29
C CYS A 241 1.60 -16.65 8.52
N ASN A 242 2.76 -16.22 8.04
CA ASN A 242 4.04 -16.95 8.17
C ASN A 242 5.19 -15.96 8.40
N LEU A 243 5.19 -15.33 9.56
CA LEU A 243 6.19 -14.32 9.93
C LEU A 243 7.57 -14.94 10.13
N ASP A 244 8.58 -14.33 9.49
CA ASP A 244 9.99 -14.66 9.61
C ASP A 244 10.72 -13.52 10.35
N PHE A 245 11.20 -13.80 11.56
CA PHE A 245 11.88 -12.82 12.39
C PHE A 245 13.25 -12.39 11.83
N ALA A 246 13.92 -13.23 11.04
CA ALA A 246 15.16 -12.83 10.37
C ALA A 246 14.89 -11.78 9.29
N LYS A 247 13.78 -11.93 8.54
CA LYS A 247 13.30 -10.94 7.57
C LYS A 247 12.89 -9.64 8.26
N LEU A 248 12.14 -9.75 9.37
CA LEU A 248 11.71 -8.59 10.16
C LEU A 248 12.91 -7.79 10.66
N LYS A 249 13.91 -8.48 11.23
CA LYS A 249 15.14 -7.84 11.67
C LYS A 249 15.89 -7.19 10.51
N ALA A 250 16.06 -7.90 9.40
CA ALA A 250 16.76 -7.39 8.22
C ALA A 250 16.11 -6.11 7.68
N PHE A 251 14.78 -6.02 7.67
CA PHE A 251 14.08 -4.81 7.29
C PHE A 251 14.43 -3.63 8.21
N PHE A 252 14.35 -3.82 9.53
CA PHE A 252 14.71 -2.78 10.50
C PHE A 252 16.20 -2.42 10.43
N ASP A 253 17.10 -3.39 10.19
CA ASP A 253 18.53 -3.10 10.03
C ASP A 253 18.74 -2.13 8.85
N GLY A 254 18.16 -2.43 7.68
CA GLY A 254 18.24 -1.55 6.51
C GLY A 254 17.55 -0.20 6.71
N TYR A 255 16.43 -0.18 7.41
CA TYR A 255 15.69 1.04 7.72
C TYR A 255 16.49 1.99 8.62
N LEU A 256 16.99 1.48 9.74
CA LEU A 256 17.73 2.28 10.73
C LEU A 256 19.12 2.74 10.20
N GLU A 257 19.74 1.96 9.33
CA GLU A 257 20.97 2.36 8.64
C GLU A 257 20.75 3.60 7.76
N ALA A 258 19.56 3.73 7.16
CA ALA A 258 19.20 4.83 6.29
C ALA A 258 18.52 6.01 7.03
N TYR A 259 17.74 5.72 8.08
CA TYR A 259 17.00 6.72 8.85
C TYR A 259 16.83 6.30 10.31
N ASP A 260 17.58 6.95 11.18
CA ASP A 260 17.44 6.81 12.64
C ASP A 260 16.90 8.10 13.25
N ASN A 261 15.64 8.09 13.63
CA ASN A 261 14.97 9.22 14.29
C ASN A 261 15.07 9.19 15.82
N GLY A 262 15.83 8.23 16.38
CA GLY A 262 15.99 8.03 17.81
C GLY A 262 14.83 7.32 18.51
N PHE A 263 13.75 6.98 17.83
CA PHE A 263 12.63 6.22 18.41
C PHE A 263 13.06 4.76 18.65
N ARG A 264 12.72 4.22 19.82
CA ARG A 264 13.09 2.85 20.22
C ARG A 264 11.91 2.02 20.71
N ASP A 265 10.83 2.65 21.15
CA ASP A 265 9.68 1.99 21.80
C ASP A 265 8.72 1.33 20.79
N TYR A 266 9.25 0.63 19.75
CA TYR A 266 8.46 -0.03 18.71
C TYR A 266 7.50 -1.09 19.28
N ASP A 267 7.85 -1.74 20.39
CA ASP A 267 6.98 -2.69 21.07
C ASP A 267 5.75 -2.03 21.72
N ARG A 268 5.86 -0.76 22.14
CA ARG A 268 4.75 0.02 22.70
C ARG A 268 3.75 0.44 21.63
N VAL A 269 4.24 0.76 20.44
CA VAL A 269 3.40 1.16 19.31
C VAL A 269 3.02 0.00 18.38
N PHE A 270 3.31 -1.23 18.79
CA PHE A 270 2.97 -2.44 18.04
C PHE A 270 1.48 -2.50 17.64
N GLY A 271 0.59 -1.92 18.46
CA GLY A 271 -0.84 -1.85 18.16
C GLY A 271 -1.17 -1.26 16.78
N LEU A 272 -0.27 -0.45 16.19
CA LEU A 272 -0.41 0.06 14.81
C LEU A 272 -0.38 -1.06 13.76
N ALA A 273 0.13 -2.24 14.07
CA ALA A 273 0.01 -3.41 13.20
C ALA A 273 -1.43 -3.86 12.99
N TYR A 274 -2.36 -3.43 13.86
CA TYR A 274 -3.78 -3.73 13.73
C TYR A 274 -4.55 -2.79 12.79
N THR A 275 -3.91 -1.88 12.08
CA THR A 275 -4.54 -1.05 11.03
C THR A 275 -5.26 -1.88 9.96
N TRP A 276 -4.95 -3.18 9.85
CA TRP A 276 -5.71 -4.15 9.05
C TRP A 276 -7.22 -4.15 9.32
N ILE A 277 -7.69 -3.66 10.48
CA ILE A 277 -9.13 -3.53 10.76
C ILE A 277 -9.81 -2.50 9.85
N GLU A 278 -9.10 -1.47 9.37
CA GLU A 278 -9.63 -0.46 8.44
C GLU A 278 -9.78 -1.07 7.04
N TRP A 279 -8.79 -1.88 6.60
CA TRP A 279 -8.92 -2.69 5.38
C TRP A 279 -10.05 -3.72 5.49
N LEU A 280 -10.23 -4.31 6.68
CA LEU A 280 -11.35 -5.19 6.95
C LEU A 280 -12.69 -4.47 6.81
N GLU A 281 -12.83 -3.28 7.41
CA GLU A 281 -14.04 -2.46 7.31
C GLU A 281 -14.36 -2.10 5.86
N TYR A 282 -13.36 -1.68 5.09
CA TYR A 282 -13.52 -1.38 3.68
C TYR A 282 -14.07 -2.59 2.90
N ASN A 283 -13.52 -3.78 3.14
CA ASN A 283 -13.98 -5.00 2.47
C ASN A 283 -15.32 -5.53 3.01
N LEU A 284 -15.66 -5.28 4.28
CA LEU A 284 -17.01 -5.52 4.79
C LEU A 284 -18.06 -4.69 4.07
N LYS A 285 -17.78 -3.40 3.83
CA LYS A 285 -18.67 -2.53 3.05
C LYS A 285 -18.90 -3.09 1.63
N ARG A 286 -17.83 -3.58 0.98
CA ARG A 286 -17.94 -4.25 -0.32
C ARG A 286 -18.77 -5.54 -0.24
N ALA A 287 -18.44 -6.43 0.68
CA ALA A 287 -19.10 -7.72 0.83
C ALA A 287 -20.59 -7.59 1.19
N LEU A 288 -20.97 -6.56 1.93
CA LEU A 288 -22.35 -6.25 2.30
C LEU A 288 -23.10 -5.47 1.21
N GLY A 289 -22.46 -5.13 0.09
CA GLY A 289 -23.09 -4.41 -1.00
C GLY A 289 -23.37 -2.93 -0.69
N LEU A 290 -22.58 -2.35 0.21
CA LEU A 290 -22.64 -0.92 0.55
C LEU A 290 -21.82 -0.06 -0.42
N CYS A 291 -21.09 -0.69 -1.35
CA CYS A 291 -20.42 -0.06 -2.49
C CYS A 291 -21.23 -0.28 -3.76
N GLN A 292 -21.00 0.54 -4.79
CA GLN A 292 -21.86 0.56 -5.99
C GLN A 292 -21.66 -0.61 -6.97
N ASP A 293 -20.56 -1.36 -6.87
CA ASP A 293 -20.24 -2.46 -7.80
C ASP A 293 -20.55 -3.83 -7.19
N GLU A 294 -21.53 -4.54 -7.75
CA GLU A 294 -21.87 -5.92 -7.31
C GLU A 294 -20.73 -6.93 -7.57
N ASN A 295 -19.88 -6.70 -8.57
CA ASN A 295 -18.74 -7.57 -8.82
C ASN A 295 -17.68 -7.50 -7.71
N GLU A 296 -17.70 -6.46 -6.90
CA GLU A 296 -16.81 -6.30 -5.75
C GLU A 296 -17.23 -7.13 -4.53
N ARG A 297 -18.47 -7.63 -4.47
CA ARG A 297 -18.98 -8.35 -3.29
C ARG A 297 -18.22 -9.64 -3.00
N GLU A 298 -17.98 -10.46 -4.02
CA GLU A 298 -17.25 -11.72 -3.86
C GLU A 298 -15.81 -11.48 -3.42
N MET A 299 -15.16 -10.50 -4.06
CA MET A 299 -13.80 -10.08 -3.68
C MET A 299 -13.77 -9.55 -2.25
N GLY A 300 -14.74 -8.71 -1.87
CA GLY A 300 -14.88 -8.20 -0.50
C GLY A 300 -15.01 -9.34 0.51
N PHE A 301 -15.83 -10.33 0.20
CA PHE A 301 -16.04 -11.50 1.06
C PHE A 301 -14.75 -12.31 1.30
N GLU A 302 -13.99 -12.59 0.25
CA GLU A 302 -12.71 -13.29 0.37
C GLU A 302 -11.68 -12.46 1.14
N GLN A 303 -11.62 -11.14 0.89
CA GLN A 303 -10.71 -10.26 1.62
C GLN A 303 -11.07 -10.17 3.12
N VAL A 304 -12.34 -10.19 3.49
CA VAL A 304 -12.76 -10.25 4.90
C VAL A 304 -12.19 -11.49 5.58
N LYS A 305 -12.34 -12.67 4.97
CA LYS A 305 -11.81 -13.93 5.54
C LYS A 305 -10.29 -13.89 5.71
N LEU A 306 -9.59 -13.46 4.67
CA LEU A 306 -8.13 -13.35 4.70
C LEU A 306 -7.65 -12.36 5.75
N THR A 307 -8.31 -11.20 5.87
CA THR A 307 -7.92 -10.17 6.82
C THR A 307 -8.20 -10.60 8.27
N LEU A 308 -9.32 -11.27 8.52
CA LEU A 308 -9.59 -11.84 9.84
C LEU A 308 -8.54 -12.89 10.24
N ALA A 309 -8.12 -13.74 9.30
CA ALA A 309 -7.06 -14.71 9.57
C ALA A 309 -5.74 -14.01 9.92
N ARG A 310 -5.38 -12.92 9.23
CA ARG A 310 -4.19 -12.12 9.50
C ARG A 310 -4.25 -11.45 10.87
N ILE A 311 -5.38 -10.83 11.23
CA ILE A 311 -5.56 -10.18 12.54
C ILE A 311 -5.46 -11.21 13.67
N ARG A 312 -6.03 -12.41 13.49
CA ARG A 312 -5.92 -13.52 14.46
C ARG A 312 -4.46 -13.97 14.60
N TYR A 313 -3.79 -14.22 13.47
CA TYR A 313 -2.38 -14.60 13.46
C TYR A 313 -1.49 -13.53 14.12
N LEU A 314 -1.74 -12.26 13.82
CA LEU A 314 -1.04 -11.15 14.44
C LEU A 314 -1.21 -11.15 15.96
N ARG A 315 -2.43 -11.41 16.45
CA ARG A 315 -2.73 -11.53 17.87
C ARG A 315 -1.97 -12.68 18.52
N ASP A 316 -1.92 -13.83 17.86
CA ASP A 316 -1.20 -15.02 18.38
C ASP A 316 0.32 -14.78 18.44
N MET A 317 0.86 -13.99 17.53
CA MET A 317 2.29 -13.68 17.46
C MET A 317 2.71 -12.44 18.26
N GLU A 318 1.77 -11.66 18.80
CA GLU A 318 2.00 -10.34 19.39
C GLU A 318 3.14 -10.33 20.43
N GLU A 319 3.08 -11.22 21.41
CA GLU A 319 4.10 -11.25 22.49
C GLU A 319 5.49 -11.65 21.99
N GLN A 320 5.55 -12.51 20.97
CA GLN A 320 6.83 -12.87 20.35
C GLN A 320 7.41 -11.69 19.57
N ILE A 321 6.57 -10.99 18.79
CA ILE A 321 7.00 -9.82 18.02
C ILE A 321 7.48 -8.73 18.98
N LYS A 322 6.67 -8.38 19.98
CA LYS A 322 7.05 -7.39 21.00
C LYS A 322 8.35 -7.77 21.73
N GLY A 323 8.54 -9.07 22.03
CA GLY A 323 9.76 -9.58 22.63
C GLY A 323 10.99 -9.33 21.76
N HIS A 324 10.92 -9.60 20.47
CA HIS A 324 12.01 -9.33 19.54
C HIS A 324 12.26 -7.82 19.37
N LEU A 325 11.20 -7.01 19.25
CA LEU A 325 11.33 -5.55 19.16
C LEU A 325 12.06 -4.98 20.40
N ARG A 326 11.66 -5.38 21.60
CA ARG A 326 12.39 -5.00 22.83
C ARG A 326 13.86 -5.40 22.77
N GLN A 327 14.16 -6.63 22.38
CA GLN A 327 15.54 -7.10 22.31
C GLN A 327 16.40 -6.33 21.30
N TRP A 328 15.83 -5.88 20.18
CA TRP A 328 16.59 -5.21 19.12
C TRP A 328 16.77 -3.72 19.36
N PHE A 329 15.86 -3.09 20.08
CA PHE A 329 15.84 -1.63 20.23
C PHE A 329 16.26 -1.16 21.64
N HIS A 330 16.29 -2.04 22.63
CA HIS A 330 16.74 -1.77 24.02
C HIS A 330 17.92 -2.65 24.41
#